data_0524a44ad52f91858b0484888a3f7eb9
#
_entry.id   0524a44ad52f91858b0484888a3f7eb9
#
_cell.length_a   1.000
_cell.length_b   1.000
_cell.length_c   1.000
_cell.angle_alpha   90.00
_cell.angle_beta   90.00
_cell.angle_gamma   90.00
#
_symmetry.space_group_name_H-M   'P 1'
#
loop_
_entity.id
_entity.type
_entity.pdbx_description
1 polymer ?
#
loop_
_entity_poly.entity_id
_entity_poly.type
_entity_poly.pdbx_seq_one_letter_code
_entity_poly.pdbx_strand_id
1 'polypeptide(L)'
;ALCDKEIKNNTTYDVEVKYEGYIVTGDRFSTVGLSNSTTMTREFPMKEVVLDVEYDMPLVFYPFDESELLINDEVNSADSLNYLLSIMERNETFVVQLESHTDSRGNASYNKELSQKRAQTCVDYLISRGVARDRLVAVGHGKERLLISDADIAKMRTEDEKERAHQANRRTVFRILRFDYESGN
;
A
#
# COMPACT_ATOMS: atom_id res chain seq x y z
N ALA A 1 21.67 -6.90 -17.85
CA ALA A 1 21.41 -8.33 -17.68
C ALA A 1 22.57 -8.95 -16.91
N LEU A 2 22.29 -9.76 -15.88
CA LEU A 2 23.29 -10.56 -15.19
C LEU A 2 23.75 -11.68 -16.13
N CYS A 3 25.05 -11.95 -16.18
CA CYS A 3 25.61 -13.01 -17.03
C CYS A 3 25.93 -14.26 -16.19
N ASP A 4 26.17 -15.39 -16.88
CA ASP A 4 26.42 -16.72 -16.27
C ASP A 4 27.56 -16.73 -15.24
N LYS A 5 28.49 -15.77 -15.32
CA LYS A 5 29.62 -15.66 -14.38
C LYS A 5 29.22 -15.03 -13.03
N GLU A 6 28.09 -14.35 -13.00
CA GLU A 6 27.59 -13.62 -11.82
C GLU A 6 26.54 -14.41 -11.05
N ILE A 7 25.87 -15.39 -11.70
CA ILE A 7 24.84 -16.21 -11.08
C ILE A 7 25.45 -17.53 -10.58
N LYS A 8 25.35 -17.74 -9.29
CA LYS A 8 25.86 -18.95 -8.60
C LYS A 8 24.74 -19.94 -8.35
N ASN A 9 25.09 -21.22 -8.30
CA ASN A 9 24.17 -22.27 -7.87
C ASN A 9 23.82 -22.15 -6.38
N ASN A 10 22.66 -22.67 -5.99
CA ASN A 10 22.17 -22.70 -4.61
C ASN A 10 22.20 -21.33 -3.90
N THR A 11 21.85 -20.29 -4.63
CA THR A 11 21.92 -18.91 -4.14
C THR A 11 20.58 -18.24 -4.36
N THR A 12 20.16 -17.43 -3.39
CA THR A 12 19.00 -16.54 -3.51
C THR A 12 19.50 -15.13 -3.81
N TYR A 13 18.85 -14.48 -4.76
CA TYR A 13 19.19 -13.14 -5.23
C TYR A 13 18.01 -12.20 -4.99
N ASP A 14 18.31 -11.02 -4.48
CA ASP A 14 17.43 -9.88 -4.52
C ASP A 14 17.86 -9.00 -5.70
N VAL A 15 16.92 -8.69 -6.58
CA VAL A 15 17.15 -7.82 -7.74
C VAL A 15 16.35 -6.56 -7.57
N GLU A 16 17.00 -5.43 -7.68
CA GLU A 16 16.37 -4.12 -7.71
C GLU A 16 16.59 -3.45 -9.06
N VAL A 17 15.55 -2.81 -9.57
CA VAL A 17 15.59 -1.97 -10.76
C VAL A 17 15.33 -0.53 -10.35
N LYS A 18 16.32 0.31 -10.58
CA LYS A 18 16.30 1.74 -10.24
C LYS A 18 16.42 2.56 -11.51
N TYR A 19 15.55 3.55 -11.66
CA TYR A 19 15.64 4.57 -12.69
C TYR A 19 15.15 5.90 -12.11
N GLU A 20 15.82 6.96 -12.42
CA GLU A 20 15.48 8.29 -11.87
C GLU A 20 14.05 8.70 -12.25
N GLY A 21 13.30 9.17 -11.28
CA GLY A 21 11.89 9.54 -11.45
C GLY A 21 10.90 8.37 -11.40
N TYR A 22 11.38 7.14 -11.16
CA TYR A 22 10.52 5.96 -11.04
C TYR A 22 10.59 5.32 -9.66
N ILE A 23 9.48 4.70 -9.25
CA ILE A 23 9.43 3.91 -8.02
C ILE A 23 10.37 2.70 -8.21
N VAL A 24 11.34 2.56 -7.30
CA VAL A 24 12.24 1.41 -7.29
C VAL A 24 11.43 0.14 -7.08
N THR A 25 11.56 -0.80 -7.97
CA THR A 25 10.90 -2.10 -7.93
C THR A 25 11.94 -3.22 -7.85
N GLY A 26 11.53 -4.41 -7.45
CA GLY A 26 12.44 -5.54 -7.36
C GLY A 26 11.71 -6.86 -7.16
N ASP A 27 12.46 -7.93 -7.27
CA ASP A 27 11.98 -9.30 -7.05
C ASP A 27 13.09 -10.14 -6.41
N ARG A 28 12.69 -11.23 -5.79
CA ARG A 28 13.58 -12.24 -5.25
C ARG A 28 13.48 -13.51 -6.06
N PHE A 29 14.61 -14.05 -6.51
CA PHE A 29 14.66 -15.36 -7.16
C PHE A 29 15.75 -16.24 -6.57
N SER A 30 15.60 -17.55 -6.74
CA SER A 30 16.53 -18.52 -6.15
C SER A 30 16.96 -19.54 -7.19
N THR A 31 18.23 -19.90 -7.16
CA THR A 31 18.80 -21.04 -7.87
C THR A 31 18.91 -22.29 -7.00
N VAL A 32 18.39 -22.25 -5.78
CA VAL A 32 18.38 -23.39 -4.85
C VAL A 32 17.56 -24.54 -5.44
N GLY A 33 18.15 -25.73 -5.51
CA GLY A 33 17.48 -26.93 -6.03
C GLY A 33 17.42 -27.03 -7.56
N LEU A 34 17.99 -26.09 -8.31
CA LEU A 34 18.12 -26.21 -9.76
C LEU A 34 19.28 -27.14 -10.11
N SER A 35 18.97 -28.23 -10.81
CA SER A 35 19.95 -29.24 -11.24
C SER A 35 20.49 -29.00 -12.63
N ASN A 36 19.81 -28.18 -13.44
CA ASN A 36 20.15 -27.90 -14.82
C ASN A 36 20.15 -26.39 -15.09
N SER A 37 20.90 -25.97 -16.12
CA SER A 37 20.82 -24.60 -16.63
C SER A 37 19.41 -24.28 -17.11
N THR A 38 18.87 -23.16 -16.66
CA THR A 38 17.56 -22.67 -17.09
C THR A 38 17.61 -21.17 -17.31
N THR A 39 16.76 -20.68 -18.20
CA THR A 39 16.57 -19.24 -18.41
C THR A 39 15.36 -18.79 -17.60
N MET A 40 15.55 -17.79 -16.75
CA MET A 40 14.46 -17.14 -16.00
C MET A 40 14.27 -15.73 -16.55
N THR A 41 13.05 -15.43 -16.99
CA THR A 41 12.66 -14.08 -17.42
C THR A 41 11.84 -13.42 -16.31
N ARG A 42 12.15 -12.16 -16.01
CA ARG A 42 11.40 -11.32 -15.08
C ARG A 42 11.09 -9.99 -15.74
N GLU A 43 9.86 -9.55 -15.60
CA GLU A 43 9.40 -8.23 -16.03
C GLU A 43 9.23 -7.35 -14.79
N PHE A 44 9.75 -6.14 -14.87
CA PHE A 44 9.66 -5.15 -13.79
C PHE A 44 8.88 -3.94 -14.33
N PRO A 45 7.54 -3.91 -14.14
CA PRO A 45 6.75 -2.75 -14.51
C PRO A 45 7.17 -1.58 -13.62
N MET A 46 7.75 -0.56 -14.22
CA MET A 46 8.17 0.64 -13.51
C MET A 46 7.06 1.68 -13.53
N LYS A 47 6.75 2.24 -12.37
CA LYS A 47 5.80 3.35 -12.22
C LYS A 47 6.58 4.64 -12.00
N GLU A 48 6.27 5.67 -12.78
CA GLU A 48 6.79 7.01 -12.56
C GLU A 48 6.32 7.55 -11.19
N VAL A 49 7.21 8.24 -10.48
CA VAL A 49 6.87 8.93 -9.24
C VAL A 49 6.10 10.20 -9.58
N VAL A 50 4.83 10.22 -9.26
CA VAL A 50 3.98 11.40 -9.38
C VAL A 50 3.58 11.84 -7.98
N LEU A 51 3.90 13.09 -7.62
CA LEU A 51 3.59 13.63 -6.30
C LEU A 51 2.09 13.97 -6.18
N ASP A 52 1.57 13.90 -4.97
CA ASP A 52 0.22 14.30 -4.59
C ASP A 52 -0.93 13.59 -5.33
N VAL A 53 -0.65 12.45 -5.97
CA VAL A 53 -1.70 11.58 -6.51
C VAL A 53 -1.96 10.40 -5.57
N GLU A 54 -3.19 9.88 -5.60
CA GLU A 54 -3.53 8.65 -4.87
C GLU A 54 -2.94 7.44 -5.58
N TYR A 55 -2.18 6.66 -4.83
CA TYR A 55 -1.71 5.35 -5.25
C TYR A 55 -2.56 4.29 -4.58
N ASP A 56 -3.08 3.38 -5.38
CA ASP A 56 -3.80 2.22 -4.88
C ASP A 56 -2.84 1.29 -4.12
N MET A 57 -3.37 0.70 -3.06
CA MET A 57 -2.74 -0.39 -2.34
C MET A 57 -3.75 -1.52 -2.15
N PRO A 58 -3.33 -2.76 -1.87
CA PRO A 58 -4.25 -3.82 -1.52
C PRO A 58 -5.18 -3.40 -0.38
N LEU A 59 -6.41 -3.93 -0.39
CA LEU A 59 -7.42 -3.51 0.59
C LEU A 59 -6.97 -3.77 2.02
N VAL A 60 -7.09 -2.74 2.86
CA VAL A 60 -6.92 -2.81 4.30
C VAL A 60 -8.30 -2.90 4.92
N PHE A 61 -8.55 -3.97 5.65
CA PHE A 61 -9.82 -4.21 6.33
C PHE A 61 -9.72 -3.91 7.82
N TYR A 62 -10.84 -3.52 8.38
CA TYR A 62 -11.02 -3.26 9.80
C TYR A 62 -12.28 -3.97 10.26
N PRO A 63 -12.37 -4.47 11.52
CA PRO A 63 -13.63 -4.90 12.07
C PRO A 63 -14.67 -3.78 12.02
N PHE A 64 -15.94 -4.15 12.13
CA PHE A 64 -17.03 -3.18 12.07
C PHE A 64 -16.85 -2.14 13.18
N ASP A 65 -16.89 -0.87 12.82
CA ASP A 65 -16.77 0.29 13.72
C ASP A 65 -15.43 0.39 14.49
N GLU A 66 -14.40 -0.33 14.05
CA GLU A 66 -13.09 -0.36 14.70
C GLU A 66 -12.01 0.27 13.80
N SER A 67 -10.87 0.56 14.41
CA SER A 67 -9.69 1.10 13.74
C SER A 67 -8.48 0.14 13.75
N GLU A 68 -8.57 -0.97 14.45
CA GLU A 68 -7.55 -2.02 14.44
C GLU A 68 -7.55 -2.79 13.12
N LEU A 69 -6.39 -3.28 12.71
CA LEU A 69 -6.28 -4.06 11.49
C LEU A 69 -7.01 -5.41 11.66
N LEU A 70 -7.84 -5.78 10.69
CA LEU A 70 -8.45 -7.09 10.67
C LEU A 70 -7.40 -8.13 10.27
N ILE A 71 -7.10 -9.03 11.18
CA ILE A 71 -6.18 -10.16 10.98
C ILE A 71 -6.87 -11.42 11.50
N ASN A 72 -7.23 -12.31 10.58
CA ASN A 72 -7.82 -13.63 10.88
C ASN A 72 -7.38 -14.65 9.82
N ASP A 73 -7.92 -15.84 9.84
CA ASP A 73 -7.55 -16.93 8.91
C ASP A 73 -7.89 -16.61 7.43
N GLU A 74 -8.82 -15.70 7.16
CA GLU A 74 -9.29 -15.35 5.82
C GLU A 74 -8.68 -14.03 5.31
N VAL A 75 -8.40 -13.09 6.22
CA VAL A 75 -7.96 -11.72 5.89
C VAL A 75 -6.78 -11.33 6.75
N ASN A 76 -5.71 -10.93 6.12
CA ASN A 76 -4.55 -10.35 6.78
C ASN A 76 -4.27 -8.94 6.23
N SER A 77 -4.84 -7.93 6.85
CA SER A 77 -4.64 -6.53 6.44
C SER A 77 -3.18 -6.05 6.60
N ALA A 78 -2.38 -6.77 7.39
CA ALA A 78 -0.95 -6.48 7.50
C ALA A 78 -0.21 -6.77 6.17
N ASP A 79 -0.66 -7.72 5.36
CA ASP A 79 -0.04 -8.01 4.06
C ASP A 79 -0.20 -6.86 3.08
N SER A 80 -1.34 -6.16 3.16
CA SER A 80 -1.59 -4.93 2.38
C SER A 80 -0.60 -3.82 2.75
N LEU A 81 -0.30 -3.67 4.03
CA LEU A 81 0.70 -2.70 4.51
C LEU A 81 2.13 -3.14 4.22
N ASN A 82 2.40 -4.46 4.18
CA ASN A 82 3.70 -4.99 3.76
C ASN A 82 4.02 -4.65 2.29
N TYR A 83 3.00 -4.50 1.44
CA TYR A 83 3.19 -3.97 0.08
C TYR A 83 3.78 -2.55 0.12
N LEU A 84 3.18 -1.63 0.89
CA LEU A 84 3.70 -0.28 1.04
C LEU A 84 5.05 -0.26 1.76
N LEU A 85 5.24 -1.10 2.77
CA LEU A 85 6.52 -1.27 3.47
C LEU A 85 7.63 -1.60 2.46
N SER A 86 7.41 -2.56 1.57
CA SER A 86 8.39 -2.96 0.55
C SER A 86 8.74 -1.83 -0.43
N ILE A 87 7.78 -0.95 -0.73
CA ILE A 87 8.03 0.26 -1.53
C ILE A 87 8.90 1.23 -0.75
N MET A 88 8.59 1.49 0.52
CA MET A 88 9.31 2.45 1.35
C MET A 88 10.72 1.99 1.73
N GLU A 89 10.94 0.69 1.88
CA GLU A 89 12.27 0.09 2.11
C GLU A 89 13.18 0.28 0.89
N ARG A 90 12.64 0.13 -0.33
CA ARG A 90 13.40 0.34 -1.56
C ARG A 90 13.54 1.82 -1.95
N ASN A 91 12.69 2.67 -1.42
CA ASN A 91 12.66 4.11 -1.71
C ASN A 91 12.82 4.90 -0.41
N GLU A 92 14.03 4.88 0.14
CA GLU A 92 14.35 5.44 1.47
C GLU A 92 14.11 6.96 1.57
N THR A 93 14.10 7.66 0.44
CA THR A 93 13.86 9.10 0.36
C THR A 93 12.39 9.50 0.34
N PHE A 94 11.45 8.55 0.24
CA PHE A 94 10.03 8.86 0.17
C PHE A 94 9.48 9.29 1.52
N VAL A 95 8.66 10.35 1.49
CA VAL A 95 7.73 10.72 2.55
C VAL A 95 6.32 10.46 2.06
N VAL A 96 5.57 9.65 2.80
CA VAL A 96 4.29 9.09 2.37
C VAL A 96 3.18 9.55 3.32
N GLN A 97 2.05 9.92 2.75
CA GLN A 97 0.80 10.15 3.46
C GLN A 97 -0.14 8.95 3.24
N LEU A 98 -0.60 8.36 4.35
CA LEU A 98 -1.66 7.37 4.36
C LEU A 98 -3.00 8.05 4.56
N GLU A 99 -3.94 7.82 3.64
CA GLU A 99 -5.27 8.42 3.64
C GLU A 99 -6.32 7.35 3.81
N SER A 100 -7.17 7.48 4.85
CA SER A 100 -8.28 6.56 5.05
C SER A 100 -9.62 7.27 4.85
N HIS A 101 -10.56 6.53 4.28
CA HIS A 101 -11.89 6.99 3.93
C HIS A 101 -12.95 6.08 4.53
N THR A 102 -14.15 6.63 4.77
CA THR A 102 -15.34 5.86 5.12
C THR A 102 -16.34 5.89 3.96
N ASP A 103 -17.38 5.08 4.04
CA ASP A 103 -18.55 5.29 3.20
C ASP A 103 -19.39 6.50 3.70
N SER A 104 -20.48 6.80 3.02
CA SER A 104 -21.33 7.95 3.30
C SER A 104 -22.22 7.80 4.55
N ARG A 105 -22.40 6.59 5.03
CA ARG A 105 -23.30 6.27 6.15
C ARG A 105 -22.77 6.82 7.48
N GLY A 106 -23.68 7.19 8.36
CA GLY A 106 -23.36 7.68 9.70
C GLY A 106 -22.99 9.17 9.78
N ASN A 107 -22.55 9.59 10.95
CA ASN A 107 -22.23 10.98 11.27
C ASN A 107 -20.86 11.41 10.67
N ALA A 108 -20.81 12.62 10.11
CA ALA A 108 -19.59 13.11 9.45
C ALA A 108 -18.42 13.30 10.42
N SER A 109 -18.66 13.85 11.60
CA SER A 109 -17.60 14.05 12.61
C SER A 109 -17.06 12.71 13.09
N TYR A 110 -17.94 11.75 13.36
CA TYR A 110 -17.57 10.40 13.74
C TYR A 110 -16.73 9.70 12.66
N ASN A 111 -17.17 9.75 11.39
CA ASN A 111 -16.45 9.17 10.28
C ASN A 111 -15.07 9.81 10.08
N LYS A 112 -14.96 11.12 10.32
CA LYS A 112 -13.68 11.83 10.27
C LYS A 112 -12.71 11.29 11.31
N GLU A 113 -13.18 11.14 12.55
CA GLU A 113 -12.38 10.61 13.64
C GLU A 113 -12.00 9.14 13.40
N LEU A 114 -12.96 8.30 12.99
CA LEU A 114 -12.72 6.88 12.70
C LEU A 114 -11.68 6.70 11.59
N SER A 115 -11.82 7.45 10.50
CA SER A 115 -10.85 7.38 9.40
C SER A 115 -9.46 7.88 9.82
N GLN A 116 -9.38 8.91 10.67
CA GLN A 116 -8.11 9.40 11.20
C GLN A 116 -7.42 8.32 12.06
N LYS A 117 -8.16 7.62 12.92
CA LYS A 117 -7.64 6.51 13.72
C LYS A 117 -7.13 5.37 12.83
N ARG A 118 -7.88 5.02 11.78
CA ARG A 118 -7.48 3.99 10.82
C ARG A 118 -6.20 4.33 10.08
N ALA A 119 -6.07 5.56 9.59
CA ALA A 119 -4.84 6.03 8.98
C ALA A 119 -3.67 5.99 9.96
N GLN A 120 -3.89 6.36 11.22
CA GLN A 120 -2.87 6.33 12.27
C GLN A 120 -2.44 4.89 12.57
N THR A 121 -3.36 3.93 12.64
CA THR A 121 -3.04 2.50 12.82
C THR A 121 -2.13 1.97 11.71
N CYS A 122 -2.37 2.37 10.45
CA CYS A 122 -1.50 2.01 9.34
C CYS A 122 -0.09 2.61 9.48
N VAL A 123 -0.01 3.87 9.90
CA VAL A 123 1.27 4.54 10.18
C VAL A 123 2.02 3.86 11.32
N ASP A 124 1.34 3.55 12.43
CA ASP A 124 1.94 2.89 13.60
C ASP A 124 2.44 1.48 13.25
N TYR A 125 1.72 0.77 12.38
CA TYR A 125 2.19 -0.50 11.84
C TYR A 125 3.52 -0.36 11.09
N LEU A 126 3.62 0.60 10.16
CA LEU A 126 4.86 0.83 9.39
C LEU A 126 6.02 1.27 10.28
N ILE A 127 5.75 2.10 11.30
CA ILE A 127 6.77 2.47 12.29
C ILE A 127 7.27 1.24 13.05
N SER A 128 6.37 0.35 13.46
CA SER A 128 6.74 -0.89 14.16
C SER A 128 7.60 -1.82 13.30
N ARG A 129 7.57 -1.63 11.96
CA ARG A 129 8.40 -2.36 10.99
C ARG A 129 9.69 -1.63 10.61
N GLY A 130 10.00 -0.50 11.27
CA GLY A 130 11.27 0.21 11.10
C GLY A 130 11.23 1.43 10.19
N VAL A 131 10.06 1.80 9.65
CA VAL A 131 9.95 3.06 8.89
C VAL A 131 10.05 4.24 9.85
N ALA A 132 10.91 5.21 9.54
CA ALA A 132 11.08 6.40 10.35
C ALA A 132 9.77 7.22 10.42
N ARG A 133 9.41 7.68 11.63
CA ARG A 133 8.15 8.39 11.91
C ARG A 133 7.93 9.63 11.05
N ASP A 134 8.98 10.37 10.78
CA ASP A 134 8.98 11.61 9.99
C ASP A 134 8.84 11.39 8.48
N ARG A 135 8.88 10.14 8.04
CA ARG A 135 8.54 9.73 6.67
C ARG A 135 7.06 9.43 6.47
N LEU A 136 6.23 9.52 7.53
CA LEU A 136 4.85 9.06 7.52
C LEU A 136 3.89 10.14 8.02
N VAL A 137 2.78 10.33 7.30
CA VAL A 137 1.68 11.22 7.66
C VAL A 137 0.37 10.44 7.63
N ALA A 138 -0.46 10.58 8.66
CA ALA A 138 -1.78 9.96 8.71
C ALA A 138 -2.88 11.01 8.48
N VAL A 139 -3.79 10.77 7.54
CA VAL A 139 -4.93 11.64 7.26
C VAL A 139 -6.21 10.85 7.12
N GLY A 140 -7.22 11.18 7.92
CA GLY A 140 -8.57 10.66 7.76
C GLY A 140 -9.44 11.64 7.00
N HIS A 141 -10.14 11.19 5.96
CA HIS A 141 -11.05 12.02 5.17
C HIS A 141 -12.53 11.80 5.54
N GLY A 142 -12.84 10.79 6.37
CA GLY A 142 -14.22 10.42 6.62
C GLY A 142 -14.94 10.16 5.31
N LYS A 143 -16.14 10.71 5.18
CA LYS A 143 -16.97 10.60 3.96
C LYS A 143 -16.87 11.78 2.99
N GLU A 144 -15.86 12.63 3.14
CA GLU A 144 -15.71 13.84 2.33
C GLU A 144 -15.30 13.54 0.87
N ARG A 145 -14.63 12.40 0.64
CA ARG A 145 -14.07 12.02 -0.67
C ARG A 145 -14.55 10.62 -1.07
N LEU A 146 -15.83 10.52 -1.41
CA LEU A 146 -16.40 9.27 -1.90
C LEU A 146 -15.87 8.96 -3.30
N LEU A 147 -15.46 7.69 -3.52
CA LEU A 147 -15.11 7.17 -4.84
C LEU A 147 -16.39 6.98 -5.69
N ILE A 148 -17.45 6.47 -5.06
CA ILE A 148 -18.75 6.24 -5.65
C ILE A 148 -19.77 7.08 -4.87
N SER A 149 -20.46 7.99 -5.56
CA SER A 149 -21.42 8.90 -4.95
C SER A 149 -22.69 8.17 -4.47
N ASP A 150 -23.37 8.71 -3.45
CA ASP A 150 -24.67 8.19 -3.00
C ASP A 150 -25.72 8.20 -4.12
N ALA A 151 -25.66 9.20 -5.01
CA ALA A 151 -26.54 9.28 -6.14
C ALA A 151 -26.34 8.14 -7.15
N ASP A 152 -25.10 7.66 -7.31
CA ASP A 152 -24.80 6.52 -8.18
C ASP A 152 -25.09 5.20 -7.48
N ILE A 153 -24.84 5.10 -6.17
CA ILE A 153 -25.23 3.94 -5.37
C ILE A 153 -26.74 3.73 -5.40
N ALA A 154 -27.53 4.82 -5.31
CA ALA A 154 -28.99 4.75 -5.35
C ALA A 154 -29.56 4.20 -6.66
N LYS A 155 -28.81 4.28 -7.77
CA LYS A 155 -29.18 3.73 -9.09
C LYS A 155 -28.91 2.23 -9.23
N MET A 156 -28.15 1.64 -8.33
CA MET A 156 -27.81 0.22 -8.35
C MET A 156 -29.04 -0.64 -8.06
N ARG A 157 -29.10 -1.80 -8.71
CA ARG A 157 -30.32 -2.62 -8.73
C ARG A 157 -30.45 -3.54 -7.51
N THR A 158 -29.32 -3.98 -6.97
CA THR A 158 -29.30 -4.95 -5.86
C THR A 158 -28.61 -4.36 -4.62
N GLU A 159 -28.97 -4.86 -3.45
CA GLU A 159 -28.31 -4.47 -2.20
C GLU A 159 -26.83 -4.92 -2.18
N ASP A 160 -26.51 -6.03 -2.83
CA ASP A 160 -25.11 -6.49 -2.96
C ASP A 160 -24.27 -5.54 -3.80
N GLU A 161 -24.84 -4.96 -4.88
CA GLU A 161 -24.14 -3.93 -5.67
C GLU A 161 -23.89 -2.67 -4.83
N LYS A 162 -24.89 -2.24 -4.07
CA LYS A 162 -24.79 -1.06 -3.19
C LYS A 162 -23.74 -1.29 -2.09
N GLU A 163 -23.75 -2.48 -1.44
CA GLU A 163 -22.78 -2.77 -0.38
C GLU A 163 -21.34 -2.85 -0.93
N ARG A 164 -21.13 -3.41 -2.13
CA ARG A 164 -19.82 -3.38 -2.79
C ARG A 164 -19.36 -1.95 -3.08
N ALA A 165 -20.25 -1.06 -3.47
CA ALA A 165 -19.95 0.35 -3.68
C ALA A 165 -19.60 1.07 -2.37
N HIS A 166 -20.33 0.79 -1.28
CA HIS A 166 -19.97 1.26 0.05
C HIS A 166 -18.61 0.71 0.51
N GLN A 167 -18.34 -0.58 0.24
CA GLN A 167 -17.04 -1.17 0.54
C GLN A 167 -15.90 -0.51 -0.25
N ALA A 168 -16.11 -0.17 -1.52
CA ALA A 168 -15.11 0.56 -2.32
C ALA A 168 -14.82 1.97 -1.75
N ASN A 169 -15.81 2.63 -1.16
CA ASN A 169 -15.63 3.90 -0.47
C ASN A 169 -14.83 3.75 0.83
N ARG A 170 -14.93 2.62 1.54
CA ARG A 170 -14.14 2.30 2.73
C ARG A 170 -12.74 1.81 2.34
N ARG A 171 -11.86 2.73 2.03
CA ARG A 171 -10.53 2.42 1.50
C ARG A 171 -9.43 3.15 2.26
N THR A 172 -8.24 2.59 2.20
CA THR A 172 -7.00 3.27 2.56
C THR A 172 -6.10 3.30 1.33
N VAL A 173 -5.57 4.48 1.02
CA VAL A 173 -4.66 4.74 -0.10
C VAL A 173 -3.43 5.47 0.42
N PHE A 174 -2.40 5.64 -0.40
CA PHE A 174 -1.26 6.45 -0.04
C PHE A 174 -0.92 7.48 -1.12
N ARG A 175 -0.22 8.56 -0.71
CA ARG A 175 0.39 9.55 -1.59
C ARG A 175 1.86 9.66 -1.29
N ILE A 176 2.67 9.88 -2.31
CA ILE A 176 4.05 10.30 -2.15
C ILE A 176 4.03 11.82 -2.09
N LEU A 177 4.37 12.39 -0.92
CA LEU A 177 4.39 13.84 -0.72
C LEU A 177 5.68 14.47 -1.27
N ARG A 178 6.79 13.77 -1.07
CA ARG A 178 8.12 14.17 -1.53
C ARG A 178 9.07 12.96 -1.52
N PHE A 179 10.21 13.10 -2.21
CA PHE A 179 11.21 12.03 -2.32
C PHE A 179 12.64 12.55 -2.05
N ASP A 180 12.75 13.49 -1.14
CA ASP A 180 14.00 14.14 -0.73
C ASP A 180 14.29 13.98 0.76
N TYR A 181 13.71 12.96 1.41
CA TYR A 181 13.98 12.69 2.80
C TYR A 181 15.45 12.31 3.01
N GLU A 182 16.08 12.97 3.97
CA GLU A 182 17.41 12.64 4.46
C GLU A 182 17.27 12.19 5.92
N SER A 183 17.75 10.98 6.22
CA SER A 183 17.82 10.54 7.62
C SER A 183 18.79 11.47 8.37
N GLY A 184 18.29 12.19 9.34
CA GLY A 184 19.17 12.99 10.22
C GLY A 184 20.22 12.09 10.87
N ASN A 185 21.49 12.49 10.76
CA ASN A 185 22.61 11.90 11.50
C ASN A 185 22.42 12.08 13.00
#